data_78b5728885d55ec3749af7750da1f317
#
_entry.id   78b5728885d55ec3749af7750da1f317
#
_cell.length_a   1.000
_cell.length_b   1.000
_cell.length_c   1.000
_cell.angle_alpha   90.00
_cell.angle_beta   90.00
_cell.angle_gamma   90.00
#
_symmetry.space_group_name_H-M   'P 1'
#
loop_
_entity.id
_entity.type
_entity.pdbx_description
1 polymer ?
#
loop_
_entity_poly.entity_id
_entity_poly.type
_entity_poly.pdbx_seq_one_letter_code
_entity_poly.pdbx_strand_id
1 'polypeptide(L)'
;AERRPDRASGYITQAKVCVNSALENAIPYREDEFKGIWIRPVEHNETEIALAVEKLKEAGVKNVFLETYFHGMTIYPSEVMARYGFIPQRGEFIGFDPLAVWIKECHKHDIKLHIWFETFYLGNKPPRCSQKHILSVNPEWANKTKILADSDETSKSSAEWNGYFLDPANPEVQQFLCELMSEMFQKYRPDGINLDYIRYPLGAQNRTDASKGTEWGYTKIAREEFQELYGVDPVTLKVADPLRKVWFEYR
;
A
#
# COMPACT_ATOMS: atom_id res chain seq x y z
N ALA A 1 -45.99 4.73 40.08
CA ALA A 1 -45.07 5.34 39.13
C ALA A 1 -44.51 4.23 38.23
N GLU A 2 -44.99 4.16 36.98
CA GLU A 2 -44.47 3.20 35.98
C GLU A 2 -42.99 3.56 35.68
N ARG A 3 -42.11 2.61 35.98
CA ARG A 3 -40.72 2.67 35.55
C ARG A 3 -40.68 2.44 34.03
N ARG A 4 -40.28 3.46 33.27
CA ARG A 4 -40.07 3.36 31.82
C ARG A 4 -38.58 3.18 31.51
N PRO A 5 -38.08 1.93 31.46
CA PRO A 5 -36.63 1.64 31.27
C PRO A 5 -36.09 2.15 29.92
N ASP A 6 -36.91 2.17 28.88
CA ASP A 6 -36.61 2.67 27.55
C ASP A 6 -36.25 4.17 27.54
N ARG A 7 -36.98 4.99 28.34
CA ARG A 7 -36.62 6.42 28.47
C ARG A 7 -35.31 6.61 29.26
N ALA A 8 -35.09 5.80 30.30
CA ALA A 8 -33.85 5.88 31.06
C ALA A 8 -32.64 5.52 30.21
N SER A 9 -32.73 4.49 29.37
CA SER A 9 -31.68 4.12 28.42
C SER A 9 -31.37 5.24 27.43
N GLY A 10 -32.43 5.90 26.88
CA GLY A 10 -32.25 7.05 25.99
C GLY A 10 -31.52 8.22 26.64
N TYR A 11 -31.88 8.57 27.87
CA TYR A 11 -31.20 9.65 28.61
C TYR A 11 -29.75 9.33 28.95
N ILE A 12 -29.43 8.06 29.29
CA ILE A 12 -28.05 7.63 29.53
C ILE A 12 -27.22 7.75 28.24
N THR A 13 -27.77 7.33 27.10
CA THR A 13 -27.09 7.45 25.81
C THR A 13 -26.84 8.92 25.45
N GLN A 14 -27.82 9.78 25.65
CA GLN A 14 -27.70 11.21 25.38
C GLN A 14 -26.68 11.89 26.32
N ALA A 15 -26.69 11.51 27.60
CA ALA A 15 -25.70 12.00 28.57
C ALA A 15 -24.27 11.59 28.18
N LYS A 16 -24.06 10.35 27.73
CA LYS A 16 -22.75 9.89 27.24
C LYS A 16 -22.29 10.71 26.02
N VAL A 17 -23.17 10.99 25.08
CA VAL A 17 -22.84 11.84 23.91
C VAL A 17 -22.44 13.22 24.38
N CYS A 18 -23.18 13.85 25.28
CA CYS A 18 -22.86 15.19 25.81
C CYS A 18 -21.52 15.20 26.55
N VAL A 19 -21.24 14.19 27.40
CA VAL A 19 -19.96 14.09 28.13
C VAL A 19 -18.79 13.90 27.15
N ASN A 20 -18.92 13.04 26.17
CA ASN A 20 -17.87 12.84 25.16
C ASN A 20 -17.63 14.13 24.37
N SER A 21 -18.68 14.81 23.93
CA SER A 21 -18.55 16.08 23.23
C SER A 21 -17.91 17.16 24.13
N ALA A 22 -18.23 17.20 25.41
CA ALA A 22 -17.60 18.13 26.36
C ALA A 22 -16.12 17.81 26.56
N LEU A 23 -15.74 16.52 26.62
CA LEU A 23 -14.35 16.09 26.72
C LEU A 23 -13.57 16.47 25.46
N GLU A 24 -14.13 16.21 24.28
CA GLU A 24 -13.51 16.58 22.99
C GLU A 24 -13.28 18.10 22.89
N ASN A 25 -14.27 18.92 23.30
CA ASN A 25 -14.15 20.38 23.31
C ASN A 25 -13.21 20.92 24.41
N ALA A 26 -12.91 20.14 25.45
CA ALA A 26 -11.98 20.51 26.50
C ALA A 26 -10.51 20.23 26.15
N ILE A 27 -10.26 19.45 25.09
CA ILE A 27 -8.89 19.20 24.61
C ILE A 27 -8.36 20.50 23.98
N PRO A 28 -7.26 21.07 24.49
CA PRO A 28 -6.72 22.29 23.91
C PRO A 28 -6.22 22.03 22.50
N TYR A 29 -6.57 22.92 21.59
CA TYR A 29 -6.01 22.90 20.23
C TYR A 29 -4.49 23.18 20.30
N ARG A 30 -3.72 22.33 19.60
CA ARG A 30 -2.27 22.52 19.48
C ARG A 30 -1.94 22.83 18.02
N GLU A 31 -1.39 24.02 17.79
CA GLU A 31 -1.01 24.46 16.44
C GLU A 31 0.16 23.68 15.85
N ASP A 32 1.06 23.18 16.73
CA ASP A 32 2.24 22.40 16.39
C ASP A 32 1.95 20.90 16.16
N GLU A 33 0.69 20.47 16.33
CA GLU A 33 0.32 19.07 16.16
C GLU A 33 0.30 18.67 14.69
N PHE A 34 0.98 17.56 14.38
CA PHE A 34 0.90 16.93 13.05
C PHE A 34 -0.49 16.31 12.86
N LYS A 35 -1.31 16.91 11.99
CA LYS A 35 -2.64 16.43 11.63
C LYS A 35 -2.61 15.90 10.20
N GLY A 36 -2.63 14.58 10.07
CA GLY A 36 -2.60 13.89 8.77
C GLY A 36 -3.69 12.84 8.66
N ILE A 37 -4.12 12.57 7.44
CA ILE A 37 -5.11 11.54 7.11
C ILE A 37 -4.70 10.76 5.87
N TRP A 38 -4.90 9.44 5.89
CA TRP A 38 -4.80 8.57 4.71
C TRP A 38 -6.15 8.48 4.02
N ILE A 39 -6.16 8.74 2.73
CA ILE A 39 -7.38 8.74 1.91
C ILE A 39 -7.21 7.82 0.71
N ARG A 40 -8.16 6.91 0.53
CA ARG A 40 -8.38 6.21 -0.73
C ARG A 40 -9.35 7.03 -1.56
N PRO A 41 -8.95 7.57 -2.73
CA PRO A 41 -9.81 8.43 -3.53
C PRO A 41 -11.00 7.65 -4.10
N VAL A 42 -12.17 8.25 -4.02
CA VAL A 42 -13.43 7.74 -4.56
C VAL A 42 -14.16 8.80 -5.40
N GLU A 43 -13.61 10.01 -5.45
CA GLU A 43 -14.17 11.14 -6.16
C GLU A 43 -13.89 11.00 -7.67
N HIS A 44 -14.91 11.28 -8.49
CA HIS A 44 -14.86 11.10 -9.95
C HIS A 44 -14.84 12.42 -10.73
N ASN A 45 -14.84 13.56 -10.07
CA ASN A 45 -14.80 14.87 -10.70
C ASN A 45 -14.21 15.95 -9.79
N GLU A 46 -13.88 17.10 -10.38
CA GLU A 46 -13.25 18.23 -9.66
C GLU A 46 -14.12 18.77 -8.51
N THR A 47 -15.43 18.81 -8.68
CA THR A 47 -16.35 19.33 -7.66
C THR A 47 -16.36 18.46 -6.40
N GLU A 48 -16.39 17.14 -6.58
CA GLU A 48 -16.36 16.18 -5.47
C GLU A 48 -15.05 16.29 -4.68
N ILE A 49 -13.91 16.41 -5.39
CA ILE A 49 -12.59 16.58 -4.76
C ILE A 49 -12.53 17.91 -3.99
N ALA A 50 -13.00 19.00 -4.60
CA ALA A 50 -13.01 20.31 -3.94
C ALA A 50 -13.83 20.30 -2.65
N LEU A 51 -15.00 19.65 -2.66
CA LEU A 51 -15.84 19.47 -1.46
C LEU A 51 -15.17 18.59 -0.40
N ALA A 52 -14.46 17.53 -0.81
CA ALA A 52 -13.71 16.69 0.11
C ALA A 52 -12.59 17.48 0.79
N VAL A 53 -11.82 18.25 0.02
CA VAL A 53 -10.71 19.09 0.55
C VAL A 53 -11.22 20.19 1.47
N GLU A 54 -12.37 20.82 1.16
CA GLU A 54 -12.96 21.83 2.05
C GLU A 54 -13.33 21.23 3.42
N LYS A 55 -13.90 20.02 3.46
CA LYS A 55 -14.18 19.30 4.72
C LYS A 55 -12.90 19.00 5.49
N LEU A 56 -11.82 18.63 4.81
CA LEU A 56 -10.53 18.39 5.45
C LEU A 56 -9.95 19.66 6.07
N LYS A 57 -10.06 20.78 5.37
CA LYS A 57 -9.68 22.09 5.87
C LYS A 57 -10.50 22.47 7.12
N GLU A 58 -11.84 22.33 7.08
CA GLU A 58 -12.72 22.57 8.23
C GLU A 58 -12.35 21.70 9.43
N ALA A 59 -11.93 20.45 9.20
CA ALA A 59 -11.43 19.53 10.23
C ALA A 59 -10.01 19.85 10.73
N GLY A 60 -9.35 20.87 10.15
CA GLY A 60 -8.00 21.27 10.54
C GLY A 60 -6.90 20.31 10.06
N VAL A 61 -7.16 19.47 9.07
CA VAL A 61 -6.17 18.59 8.46
C VAL A 61 -5.11 19.42 7.74
N LYS A 62 -3.83 19.07 7.93
CA LYS A 62 -2.68 19.73 7.32
C LYS A 62 -1.90 18.86 6.35
N ASN A 63 -2.08 17.55 6.43
CA ASN A 63 -1.38 16.58 5.59
C ASN A 63 -2.36 15.51 5.09
N VAL A 64 -2.40 15.30 3.79
CA VAL A 64 -3.17 14.25 3.13
C VAL A 64 -2.21 13.24 2.54
N PHE A 65 -2.37 11.96 2.87
CA PHE A 65 -1.70 10.85 2.22
C PHE A 65 -2.70 10.20 1.27
N LEU A 66 -2.60 10.55 -0.01
CA LEU A 66 -3.55 10.10 -1.04
C LEU A 66 -3.06 8.78 -1.66
N GLU A 67 -3.88 7.73 -1.61
CA GLU A 67 -3.55 6.45 -2.21
C GLU A 67 -3.52 6.57 -3.74
N THR A 68 -2.30 6.73 -4.26
CA THR A 68 -2.04 7.10 -5.66
C THR A 68 -1.66 5.90 -6.52
N TYR A 69 -0.89 4.97 -5.95
CA TYR A 69 -0.57 3.70 -6.58
C TYR A 69 -0.91 2.57 -5.62
N PHE A 70 -1.87 1.75 -5.99
CA PHE A 70 -2.30 0.62 -5.19
C PHE A 70 -2.84 -0.53 -6.04
N HIS A 71 -2.64 -1.73 -5.55
CA HIS A 71 -2.97 -2.97 -6.27
C HIS A 71 -2.40 -3.00 -7.70
N GLY A 72 -1.17 -2.48 -7.87
CA GLY A 72 -0.48 -2.48 -9.15
C GLY A 72 -1.05 -1.52 -10.21
N MET A 73 -1.80 -0.50 -9.82
CA MET A 73 -2.41 0.48 -10.73
C MET A 73 -2.37 1.89 -10.14
N THR A 74 -2.20 2.89 -11.01
CA THR A 74 -2.24 4.31 -10.65
C THR A 74 -3.65 4.88 -10.74
N ILE A 75 -3.95 5.94 -9.97
CA ILE A 75 -5.21 6.70 -10.10
C ILE A 75 -5.16 7.71 -11.26
N TYR A 76 -3.98 8.06 -11.73
CA TYR A 76 -3.71 9.01 -12.83
C TYR A 76 -3.26 8.26 -14.09
N PRO A 77 -3.38 8.86 -15.28
CA PRO A 77 -2.89 8.25 -16.52
C PRO A 77 -1.35 8.28 -16.54
N SER A 78 -0.74 7.11 -16.32
CA SER A 78 0.71 6.93 -16.22
C SER A 78 1.31 6.50 -17.56
N GLU A 79 2.28 7.28 -18.06
CA GLU A 79 3.08 6.94 -19.25
C GLU A 79 4.08 5.81 -18.94
N VAL A 80 4.59 5.77 -17.72
CA VAL A 80 5.48 4.68 -17.27
C VAL A 80 4.74 3.35 -17.30
N MET A 81 3.55 3.26 -16.68
CA MET A 81 2.74 2.05 -16.72
C MET A 81 2.43 1.61 -18.15
N ALA A 82 2.06 2.56 -19.02
CA ALA A 82 1.78 2.27 -20.44
C ALA A 82 3.00 1.75 -21.18
N ARG A 83 4.18 2.33 -20.97
CA ARG A 83 5.46 1.94 -21.59
C ARG A 83 5.88 0.52 -21.20
N TYR A 84 5.63 0.12 -19.96
CA TYR A 84 5.86 -1.25 -19.50
C TYR A 84 4.76 -2.26 -19.95
N GLY A 85 3.73 -1.80 -20.66
CA GLY A 85 2.63 -2.64 -21.13
C GLY A 85 1.59 -2.97 -20.05
N PHE A 86 1.63 -2.26 -18.93
CA PHE A 86 0.69 -2.45 -17.81
C PHE A 86 -0.60 -1.65 -17.99
N ILE A 87 -1.55 -1.81 -17.06
CA ILE A 87 -2.77 -0.99 -17.01
C ILE A 87 -2.37 0.45 -16.66
N PRO A 88 -2.53 1.43 -17.57
CA PRO A 88 -1.98 2.77 -17.37
C PRO A 88 -2.71 3.61 -16.34
N GLN A 89 -3.94 3.21 -15.99
CA GLN A 89 -4.77 3.90 -15.01
C GLN A 89 -5.87 2.95 -14.52
N ARG A 90 -6.29 3.12 -13.29
CA ARG A 90 -7.44 2.40 -12.73
C ARG A 90 -8.71 2.73 -13.51
N GLY A 91 -9.52 1.68 -13.76
CA GLY A 91 -10.68 1.77 -14.64
C GLY A 91 -11.72 2.82 -14.22
N GLU A 92 -11.89 3.02 -12.90
CA GLU A 92 -12.82 3.98 -12.33
C GLU A 92 -12.44 5.44 -12.60
N PHE A 93 -11.19 5.73 -12.98
CA PHE A 93 -10.70 7.08 -13.24
C PHE A 93 -10.36 7.36 -14.72
N ILE A 94 -10.68 6.44 -15.63
CA ILE A 94 -10.37 6.63 -17.06
C ILE A 94 -11.02 7.92 -17.58
N GLY A 95 -10.20 8.76 -18.21
CA GLY A 95 -10.65 10.06 -18.76
C GLY A 95 -10.63 11.21 -17.75
N PHE A 96 -10.19 10.96 -16.52
CA PHE A 96 -10.03 11.95 -15.45
C PHE A 96 -8.69 11.77 -14.76
N ASP A 97 -8.06 12.85 -14.31
CA ASP A 97 -6.80 12.81 -13.55
C ASP A 97 -7.05 13.31 -12.11
N PRO A 98 -7.49 12.44 -11.21
CA PRO A 98 -7.79 12.85 -9.85
C PRO A 98 -6.55 13.34 -9.08
N LEU A 99 -5.35 12.83 -9.36
CA LEU A 99 -4.14 13.25 -8.67
C LEU A 99 -3.83 14.75 -8.91
N ALA A 100 -3.95 15.19 -10.17
CA ALA A 100 -3.76 16.59 -10.52
C ALA A 100 -4.73 17.53 -9.76
N VAL A 101 -5.99 17.11 -9.67
CA VAL A 101 -7.02 17.89 -8.99
C VAL A 101 -6.83 17.89 -7.46
N TRP A 102 -6.55 16.73 -6.87
CA TRP A 102 -6.28 16.62 -5.43
C TRP A 102 -5.12 17.51 -5.00
N ILE A 103 -3.99 17.49 -5.73
CA ILE A 103 -2.83 18.36 -5.42
C ILE A 103 -3.20 19.82 -5.53
N LYS A 104 -3.86 20.23 -6.63
CA LYS A 104 -4.31 21.62 -6.85
C LYS A 104 -5.21 22.11 -5.72
N GLU A 105 -6.22 21.34 -5.34
CA GLU A 105 -7.17 21.74 -4.31
C GLU A 105 -6.53 21.71 -2.91
N CYS A 106 -5.70 20.74 -2.58
CA CYS A 106 -4.97 20.72 -1.30
C CYS A 106 -4.06 21.96 -1.17
N HIS A 107 -3.24 22.26 -2.17
CA HIS A 107 -2.33 23.40 -2.15
C HIS A 107 -3.07 24.76 -2.05
N LYS A 108 -4.23 24.90 -2.67
CA LYS A 108 -5.09 26.08 -2.55
C LYS A 108 -5.50 26.39 -1.10
N HIS A 109 -5.53 25.36 -0.25
CA HIS A 109 -5.92 25.46 1.17
C HIS A 109 -4.77 25.26 2.15
N ASP A 110 -3.51 25.37 1.71
CA ASP A 110 -2.29 25.14 2.51
C ASP A 110 -2.25 23.74 3.18
N ILE A 111 -2.83 22.74 2.50
CA ILE A 111 -2.78 21.35 2.89
C ILE A 111 -1.70 20.68 2.04
N LYS A 112 -0.75 20.00 2.69
CA LYS A 112 0.28 19.21 2.03
C LYS A 112 -0.31 17.89 1.53
N LEU A 113 0.01 17.53 0.28
CA LEU A 113 -0.38 16.26 -0.28
C LEU A 113 0.84 15.34 -0.48
N HIS A 114 0.78 14.18 0.15
CA HIS A 114 1.77 13.14 0.04
C HIS A 114 1.19 11.96 -0.76
N ILE A 115 1.99 11.42 -1.65
CA ILE A 115 1.67 10.19 -2.37
C ILE A 115 1.64 9.02 -1.37
N TRP A 116 0.55 8.28 -1.28
CA TRP A 116 0.52 6.97 -0.64
C TRP A 116 0.73 5.90 -1.70
N PHE A 117 1.80 5.13 -1.56
CA PHE A 117 2.34 4.25 -2.58
C PHE A 117 2.51 2.83 -2.02
N GLU A 118 1.69 1.87 -2.47
CA GLU A 118 1.83 0.45 -2.13
C GLU A 118 3.01 -0.15 -2.92
N THR A 119 4.21 -0.12 -2.35
CA THR A 119 5.47 -0.36 -3.07
C THR A 119 5.54 -1.74 -3.73
N PHE A 120 5.40 -2.81 -2.96
CA PHE A 120 5.54 -4.18 -3.49
C PHE A 120 4.23 -4.95 -3.56
N TYR A 121 3.15 -4.44 -3.00
CA TYR A 121 1.86 -5.13 -2.96
C TYR A 121 1.03 -4.87 -4.23
N LEU A 122 0.57 -5.95 -4.86
CA LEU A 122 -0.21 -5.89 -6.11
C LEU A 122 -1.70 -6.22 -5.94
N GLY A 123 -2.17 -6.29 -4.69
CA GLY A 123 -3.54 -6.73 -4.41
C GLY A 123 -3.73 -8.23 -4.57
N ASN A 124 -4.97 -8.69 -4.52
CA ASN A 124 -5.33 -10.11 -4.53
C ASN A 124 -5.97 -10.61 -5.83
N LYS A 125 -6.09 -9.75 -6.84
CA LYS A 125 -6.56 -10.19 -8.15
C LYS A 125 -5.47 -11.03 -8.82
N PRO A 126 -5.80 -12.25 -9.29
CA PRO A 126 -4.81 -13.12 -9.89
C PRO A 126 -4.30 -12.54 -11.23
N PRO A 127 -3.02 -12.76 -11.59
CA PRO A 127 -2.44 -12.26 -12.83
C PRO A 127 -3.29 -12.56 -14.07
N ARG A 128 -3.87 -13.76 -14.16
CA ARG A 128 -4.75 -14.20 -15.27
C ARG A 128 -6.01 -13.33 -15.47
N CYS A 129 -6.33 -12.42 -14.55
CA CYS A 129 -7.50 -11.54 -14.71
C CYS A 129 -7.32 -10.48 -15.80
N SER A 130 -6.07 -10.17 -16.20
CA SER A 130 -5.75 -9.23 -17.27
C SER A 130 -4.38 -9.54 -17.88
N GLN A 131 -4.29 -9.52 -19.20
CA GLN A 131 -3.01 -9.62 -19.93
C GLN A 131 -2.06 -8.45 -19.63
N LYS A 132 -2.58 -7.33 -19.11
CA LYS A 132 -1.82 -6.15 -18.69
C LYS A 132 -1.57 -6.09 -17.18
N HIS A 133 -1.90 -7.13 -16.44
CA HIS A 133 -1.49 -7.24 -15.04
C HIS A 133 0.03 -7.35 -14.97
N ILE A 134 0.67 -6.70 -14.01
CA ILE A 134 2.14 -6.65 -13.90
C ILE A 134 2.76 -8.05 -13.96
N LEU A 135 2.24 -9.00 -13.19
CA LEU A 135 2.72 -10.39 -13.18
C LEU A 135 2.20 -11.26 -14.34
N SER A 136 1.38 -10.73 -15.24
CA SER A 136 1.07 -11.40 -16.50
C SER A 136 2.05 -11.00 -17.59
N VAL A 137 2.51 -9.75 -17.54
CA VAL A 137 3.53 -9.22 -18.46
C VAL A 137 4.93 -9.72 -18.05
N ASN A 138 5.23 -9.67 -16.74
CA ASN A 138 6.54 -10.05 -16.16
C ASN A 138 6.32 -11.04 -15.00
N PRO A 139 6.11 -12.33 -15.28
CA PRO A 139 5.91 -13.33 -14.22
C PRO A 139 7.09 -13.47 -13.26
N GLU A 140 8.30 -13.24 -13.76
CA GLU A 140 9.57 -13.29 -13.02
C GLU A 140 9.72 -12.16 -11.98
N TRP A 141 8.87 -11.14 -12.04
CA TRP A 141 8.85 -10.07 -11.04
C TRP A 141 8.13 -10.49 -9.74
N ALA A 142 7.49 -11.66 -9.74
CA ALA A 142 6.77 -12.16 -8.57
C ALA A 142 7.73 -12.60 -7.47
N ASN A 143 7.48 -12.13 -6.25
CA ASN A 143 8.16 -12.68 -5.08
C ASN A 143 7.81 -14.16 -4.89
N LYS A 144 8.75 -14.96 -4.38
CA LYS A 144 8.61 -16.41 -4.23
C LYS A 144 8.75 -16.85 -2.78
N THR A 145 7.89 -17.78 -2.39
CA THR A 145 8.09 -18.53 -1.14
C THR A 145 9.12 -19.64 -1.32
N LYS A 146 9.73 -20.07 -0.22
CA LYS A 146 10.68 -21.20 -0.24
C LYS A 146 10.08 -22.46 -0.88
N ILE A 147 8.80 -22.76 -0.61
CA ILE A 147 8.11 -23.93 -1.17
C ILE A 147 7.94 -23.85 -2.69
N LEU A 148 7.70 -22.66 -3.20
CA LEU A 148 7.44 -22.41 -4.62
C LEU A 148 8.68 -21.84 -5.34
N ALA A 149 9.87 -21.92 -4.74
CA ALA A 149 11.11 -21.36 -5.28
C ALA A 149 11.45 -21.88 -6.69
N ASP A 150 11.19 -23.17 -6.94
CA ASP A 150 11.44 -23.86 -8.21
C ASP A 150 10.15 -24.16 -8.98
N SER A 151 9.02 -23.56 -8.60
CA SER A 151 7.72 -23.75 -9.25
C SER A 151 7.38 -22.59 -10.17
N ASP A 152 6.67 -22.83 -11.26
CA ASP A 152 6.08 -21.82 -12.12
C ASP A 152 4.86 -21.11 -11.47
N GLU A 153 4.35 -21.66 -10.36
CA GLU A 153 3.23 -21.05 -9.64
C GLU A 153 3.61 -19.72 -9.02
N THR A 154 2.71 -18.74 -9.13
CA THR A 154 2.87 -17.43 -8.49
C THR A 154 2.53 -17.55 -7.00
N SER A 155 3.48 -17.18 -6.14
CA SER A 155 3.28 -17.16 -4.69
C SER A 155 2.29 -16.06 -4.29
N LYS A 156 1.47 -16.34 -3.28
CA LYS A 156 0.52 -15.39 -2.69
C LYS A 156 0.54 -15.46 -1.17
N SER A 157 0.38 -14.31 -0.51
CA SER A 157 0.37 -14.22 0.94
C SER A 157 -1.02 -14.51 1.50
N SER A 158 -1.19 -15.66 2.16
CA SER A 158 -2.44 -16.00 2.85
C SER A 158 -2.74 -15.09 4.04
N ALA A 159 -1.71 -14.53 4.66
CA ALA A 159 -1.84 -13.56 5.74
C ALA A 159 -2.34 -12.19 5.29
N GLU A 160 -2.25 -11.90 3.98
CA GLU A 160 -2.60 -10.61 3.36
C GLU A 160 -3.61 -10.83 2.22
N TRP A 161 -4.76 -11.39 2.55
CA TRP A 161 -5.91 -11.60 1.64
C TRP A 161 -5.58 -12.35 0.35
N ASN A 162 -4.61 -13.27 0.37
CA ASN A 162 -4.05 -13.94 -0.81
C ASN A 162 -3.42 -12.97 -1.83
N GLY A 163 -2.82 -11.89 -1.34
CA GLY A 163 -2.18 -10.87 -2.17
C GLY A 163 -0.89 -11.33 -2.81
N TYR A 164 -0.60 -10.72 -3.95
CA TYR A 164 0.62 -10.91 -4.72
C TYR A 164 1.61 -9.79 -4.43
N PHE A 165 2.91 -10.11 -4.50
CA PHE A 165 3.97 -9.15 -4.20
C PHE A 165 5.05 -9.19 -5.27
N LEU A 166 5.62 -8.02 -5.55
CA LEU A 166 6.83 -7.88 -6.35
C LEU A 166 8.06 -8.35 -5.57
N ASP A 167 9.09 -8.78 -6.29
CA ASP A 167 10.38 -9.14 -5.73
C ASP A 167 11.28 -7.89 -5.55
N PRO A 168 11.59 -7.50 -4.30
CA PRO A 168 12.49 -6.35 -4.06
C PRO A 168 13.93 -6.57 -4.56
N ALA A 169 14.37 -7.82 -4.72
CA ALA A 169 15.71 -8.14 -5.21
C ALA A 169 15.83 -8.02 -6.74
N ASN A 170 14.72 -7.95 -7.47
CA ASN A 170 14.76 -7.84 -8.92
C ASN A 170 15.08 -6.40 -9.36
N PRO A 171 16.21 -6.17 -10.08
CA PRO A 171 16.63 -4.83 -10.50
C PRO A 171 15.65 -4.16 -11.46
N GLU A 172 14.92 -4.93 -12.27
CA GLU A 172 13.89 -4.38 -13.16
C GLU A 172 12.69 -3.87 -12.38
N VAL A 173 12.30 -4.55 -11.29
CA VAL A 173 11.26 -4.09 -10.36
C VAL A 173 11.69 -2.78 -9.70
N GLN A 174 12.95 -2.71 -9.23
CA GLN A 174 13.50 -1.49 -8.62
C GLN A 174 13.49 -0.33 -9.60
N GLN A 175 13.94 -0.56 -10.83
CA GLN A 175 13.94 0.46 -11.89
C GLN A 175 12.52 0.93 -12.21
N PHE A 176 11.58 0.02 -12.44
CA PHE A 176 10.17 0.34 -12.70
C PHE A 176 9.58 1.22 -11.61
N LEU A 177 9.75 0.84 -10.33
CA LEU A 177 9.20 1.61 -9.21
C LEU A 177 9.86 2.99 -9.09
N CYS A 178 11.17 3.10 -9.31
CA CYS A 178 11.88 4.37 -9.34
C CYS A 178 11.39 5.28 -10.47
N GLU A 179 11.18 4.73 -11.67
CA GLU A 179 10.64 5.48 -12.81
C GLU A 179 9.21 5.96 -12.53
N LEU A 180 8.36 5.11 -11.95
CA LEU A 180 6.98 5.46 -11.61
C LEU A 180 6.92 6.57 -10.55
N MET A 181 7.73 6.48 -9.50
CA MET A 181 7.85 7.55 -8.51
C MET A 181 8.39 8.85 -9.12
N SER A 182 9.39 8.75 -9.98
CA SER A 182 9.97 9.90 -10.68
C SER A 182 8.93 10.62 -11.56
N GLU A 183 8.09 9.87 -12.28
CA GLU A 183 6.97 10.41 -13.06
C GLU A 183 6.03 11.23 -12.18
N MET A 184 5.63 10.70 -11.01
CA MET A 184 4.73 11.39 -10.07
C MET A 184 5.33 12.73 -9.61
N PHE A 185 6.61 12.73 -9.20
CA PHE A 185 7.25 13.95 -8.71
C PHE A 185 7.50 14.99 -9.81
N GLN A 186 7.88 14.55 -11.00
CA GLN A 186 8.13 15.46 -12.12
C GLN A 186 6.84 16.09 -12.65
N LYS A 187 5.78 15.31 -12.77
CA LYS A 187 4.52 15.74 -13.36
C LYS A 187 3.64 16.53 -12.39
N TYR A 188 3.57 16.10 -11.12
CA TYR A 188 2.56 16.61 -10.17
C TYR A 188 3.13 17.41 -9.01
N ARG A 189 4.41 17.25 -8.68
CA ARG A 189 5.09 17.96 -7.58
C ARG A 189 4.39 17.81 -6.23
N PRO A 190 4.13 16.58 -5.75
CA PRO A 190 3.59 16.37 -4.40
C PRO A 190 4.58 16.83 -3.33
N ASP A 191 4.10 17.05 -2.10
CA ASP A 191 4.94 17.45 -0.96
C ASP A 191 5.80 16.31 -0.40
N GLY A 192 5.47 15.06 -0.70
CA GLY A 192 6.24 13.90 -0.26
C GLY A 192 5.62 12.59 -0.73
N ILE A 193 6.21 11.50 -0.24
CA ILE A 193 5.74 10.14 -0.52
C ILE A 193 5.75 9.31 0.76
N ASN A 194 4.73 8.50 0.97
CA ASN A 194 4.63 7.47 1.98
C ASN A 194 4.74 6.10 1.29
N LEU A 195 5.84 5.41 1.50
CA LEU A 195 6.09 4.08 0.97
C LEU A 195 5.46 3.04 1.88
N ASP A 196 4.28 2.56 1.50
CA ASP A 196 3.61 1.45 2.15
C ASP A 196 4.00 0.13 1.51
N TYR A 197 3.83 -0.99 2.23
CA TYR A 197 4.23 -2.32 1.77
C TYR A 197 5.67 -2.41 1.23
N ILE A 198 6.57 -1.53 1.71
CA ILE A 198 8.02 -1.58 1.42
C ILE A 198 8.70 -2.64 2.30
N ARG A 199 8.26 -3.87 2.13
CA ARG A 199 8.68 -5.02 2.93
C ARG A 199 8.33 -6.32 2.21
N TYR A 200 8.94 -7.40 2.67
CA TYR A 200 8.46 -8.73 2.30
C TYR A 200 7.04 -8.98 2.83
N PRO A 201 6.28 -9.89 2.18
CA PRO A 201 4.97 -10.30 2.68
C PRO A 201 5.07 -10.81 4.11
N LEU A 202 4.00 -10.63 4.88
CA LEU A 202 3.90 -11.21 6.21
C LEU A 202 3.96 -12.74 6.09
N GLY A 203 4.77 -13.35 6.93
CA GLY A 203 4.73 -14.79 7.16
C GLY A 203 3.38 -15.20 7.76
N ALA A 204 3.07 -16.49 7.73
CA ALA A 204 1.85 -16.98 8.36
C ALA A 204 1.80 -16.55 9.82
N GLN A 205 0.70 -15.91 10.20
CA GLN A 205 0.51 -15.42 11.58
C GLN A 205 0.35 -16.56 12.61
N ASN A 206 0.10 -17.80 12.14
CA ASN A 206 -0.01 -18.98 13.00
C ASN A 206 1.30 -19.77 13.02
N ARG A 207 1.82 -20.06 14.22
CA ARG A 207 2.99 -20.93 14.42
C ARG A 207 2.89 -22.29 13.71
N THR A 208 1.70 -22.79 13.47
CA THR A 208 1.44 -24.02 12.72
C THR A 208 1.69 -23.87 11.22
N ASP A 209 1.59 -22.67 10.66
CA ASP A 209 1.89 -22.41 9.26
C ASP A 209 3.35 -22.03 9.02
N ALA A 210 4.06 -21.51 10.02
CA ALA A 210 5.52 -21.26 9.96
C ALA A 210 6.29 -22.57 9.67
N SER A 211 5.75 -23.72 10.08
CA SER A 211 6.28 -25.03 9.72
C SER A 211 6.05 -25.42 8.24
N LYS A 212 5.20 -24.70 7.52
CA LYS A 212 4.85 -24.94 6.09
C LYS A 212 5.60 -24.02 5.13
N GLY A 213 6.66 -23.35 5.57
CA GLY A 213 7.58 -22.66 4.66
C GLY A 213 7.05 -21.39 4.01
N THR A 214 6.35 -20.54 4.76
CA THR A 214 5.97 -19.18 4.31
C THR A 214 7.13 -18.18 4.38
N GLU A 215 8.36 -18.66 4.18
CA GLU A 215 9.52 -17.79 4.02
C GLU A 215 9.52 -17.23 2.59
N TRP A 216 9.66 -15.92 2.48
CA TRP A 216 9.65 -15.20 1.21
C TRP A 216 11.07 -14.81 0.75
N GLY A 217 11.18 -14.32 -0.49
CA GLY A 217 12.45 -13.84 -1.07
C GLY A 217 13.25 -14.95 -1.76
N TYR A 218 12.68 -16.11 -2.00
CA TYR A 218 13.36 -17.22 -2.66
C TYR A 218 13.21 -17.20 -4.19
N THR A 219 13.34 -16.00 -4.78
CA THR A 219 13.36 -15.84 -6.23
C THR A 219 14.68 -16.32 -6.81
N LYS A 220 14.70 -16.63 -8.10
CA LYS A 220 15.91 -17.11 -8.78
C LYS A 220 17.04 -16.08 -8.66
N ILE A 221 16.76 -14.80 -8.90
CA ILE A 221 17.75 -13.70 -8.84
C ILE A 221 18.40 -13.66 -7.46
N ALA A 222 17.61 -13.55 -6.40
CA ALA A 222 18.13 -13.46 -5.03
C ALA A 222 18.93 -14.69 -4.61
N ARG A 223 18.51 -15.89 -5.04
CA ARG A 223 19.19 -17.16 -4.74
C ARG A 223 20.52 -17.28 -5.46
N GLU A 224 20.59 -16.95 -6.75
CA GLU A 224 21.80 -17.00 -7.55
C GLU A 224 22.84 -16.03 -7.00
N GLU A 225 22.45 -14.79 -6.68
CA GLU A 225 23.35 -13.79 -6.09
C GLU A 225 23.87 -14.22 -4.71
N PHE A 226 23.03 -14.78 -3.85
CA PHE A 226 23.45 -15.33 -2.58
C PHE A 226 24.41 -16.51 -2.76
N GLN A 227 24.13 -17.39 -3.72
CA GLN A 227 24.99 -18.53 -4.02
C GLN A 227 26.37 -18.11 -4.55
N GLU A 228 26.43 -17.05 -5.35
CA GLU A 228 27.72 -16.47 -5.78
C GLU A 228 28.53 -15.93 -4.60
N LEU A 229 27.87 -15.27 -3.63
CA LEU A 229 28.54 -14.69 -2.48
C LEU A 229 28.95 -15.71 -1.40
N TYR A 230 28.12 -16.72 -1.16
CA TYR A 230 28.26 -17.63 -0.01
C TYR A 230 28.46 -19.10 -0.40
N GLY A 231 28.45 -19.46 -1.69
CA GLY A 231 28.72 -20.78 -2.20
C GLY A 231 27.60 -21.80 -2.02
N VAL A 232 26.40 -21.37 -1.58
CA VAL A 232 25.27 -22.28 -1.30
C VAL A 232 23.94 -21.64 -1.72
N ASP A 233 23.07 -22.42 -2.35
CA ASP A 233 21.71 -22.00 -2.63
C ASP A 233 20.89 -21.96 -1.32
N PRO A 234 20.33 -20.79 -0.95
CA PRO A 234 19.62 -20.64 0.33
C PRO A 234 18.37 -21.52 0.46
N VAL A 235 17.82 -22.04 -0.64
CA VAL A 235 16.68 -22.97 -0.59
C VAL A 235 17.05 -24.26 0.14
N THR A 236 18.32 -24.68 0.08
CA THR A 236 18.82 -25.90 0.71
C THR A 236 19.13 -25.75 2.19
N LEU A 237 19.20 -24.51 2.71
CA LEU A 237 19.55 -24.22 4.09
C LEU A 237 18.48 -24.77 5.07
N LYS A 238 18.96 -25.52 6.06
CA LYS A 238 18.13 -26.03 7.17
C LYS A 238 17.99 -24.99 8.28
N VAL A 239 17.01 -25.20 9.17
CA VAL A 239 16.73 -24.28 10.29
C VAL A 239 17.96 -24.02 11.17
N ALA A 240 18.79 -25.06 11.40
CA ALA A 240 19.99 -24.99 12.24
C ALA A 240 21.25 -24.48 11.50
N ASP A 241 21.16 -24.20 10.20
CA ASP A 241 22.31 -23.75 9.42
C ASP A 241 22.65 -22.29 9.77
N PRO A 242 23.92 -21.97 10.12
CA PRO A 242 24.35 -20.61 10.42
C PRO A 242 24.11 -19.64 9.24
N LEU A 243 24.27 -20.09 8.00
CA LEU A 243 24.05 -19.27 6.80
C LEU A 243 22.58 -18.89 6.60
N ARG A 244 21.64 -19.61 7.25
CA ARG A 244 20.23 -19.23 7.19
C ARG A 244 19.99 -17.84 7.83
N LYS A 245 20.70 -17.49 8.90
CA LYS A 245 20.62 -16.14 9.48
C LYS A 245 21.18 -15.11 8.49
N VAL A 246 22.30 -15.41 7.87
CA VAL A 246 22.92 -14.55 6.85
C VAL A 246 21.97 -14.32 5.68
N TRP A 247 21.26 -15.37 5.22
CA TRP A 247 20.22 -15.24 4.20
C TRP A 247 19.10 -14.28 4.59
N PHE A 248 18.62 -14.32 5.83
CA PHE A 248 17.57 -13.40 6.30
C PHE A 248 18.05 -11.96 6.46
N GLU A 249 19.32 -11.74 6.70
CA GLU A 249 19.94 -10.41 6.77
C GLU A 249 20.28 -9.85 5.38
N TYR A 250 20.53 -10.73 4.41
CA TYR A 250 20.88 -10.40 3.03
C TYR A 250 19.66 -9.90 2.23
N ARG A 251 18.52 -10.57 2.32
CA ARG A 251 17.33 -10.30 1.52
C ARG A 251 16.55 -9.04 1.90
#